data_ff153024ed95dee09472b5d791903b0c
#
_entry.id   ff153024ed95dee09472b5d791903b0c
#
_cell.length_a   1.000
_cell.length_b   1.000
_cell.length_c   1.000
_cell.angle_alpha   90.00
_cell.angle_beta   90.00
_cell.angle_gamma   90.00
#
_symmetry.space_group_name_H-M   'P 1'
#
loop_
_entity.id
_entity.type
_entity.pdbx_description
1 polymer ?
#
loop_
_entity_poly.entity_id
_entity_poly.type
_entity_poly.pdbx_seq_one_letter_code
_entity_poly.pdbx_strand_id
1 'polypeptide(L)'
;MTADQYLHGILLREAVDAGPNSPLLAVQTTLMPTLRQWAGDNLLGVYPSGSFMKGTAVLSGTDIDLFLSLSEHTSETLKEVYNKLFDCLTSAGYSPKRQNVSLNITVSRYSVDLVPGKRQNALSDDHSLYRRRADTWTKTNVLTHARTVIGAGRANEIRIVKLWRNQKGLDFPSFYLELSVIRALSAKPLPGLLSYNPQPTLAQRVMTVFDYLRDSFPAARIADPANTNNIISEDLTAQEKAKVSAAAGAARQAAASSWEDIVR
;
A
#
# COMPACT_ATOMS: atom_id res chain seq x y z
N MET A 1 -16.76 -14.42 -23.10
CA MET A 1 -16.55 -13.87 -21.72
C MET A 1 -16.51 -12.36 -21.84
N THR A 2 -17.26 -11.63 -21.03
CA THR A 2 -17.17 -10.16 -21.03
C THR A 2 -15.91 -9.70 -20.29
N ALA A 3 -15.46 -8.46 -20.54
CA ALA A 3 -14.32 -7.86 -19.82
C ALA A 3 -14.50 -7.90 -18.29
N ASP A 4 -15.71 -7.60 -17.81
CA ASP A 4 -16.01 -7.65 -16.37
C ASP A 4 -15.94 -9.05 -15.79
N GLN A 5 -16.48 -10.05 -16.50
CA GLN A 5 -16.37 -11.46 -16.07
C GLN A 5 -14.92 -11.90 -15.97
N TYR A 6 -14.09 -11.49 -16.93
CA TYR A 6 -12.66 -11.77 -16.92
C TYR A 6 -11.97 -11.14 -15.71
N LEU A 7 -12.17 -9.84 -15.48
CA LEU A 7 -11.56 -9.13 -14.34
C LEU A 7 -12.04 -9.66 -12.98
N HIS A 8 -13.31 -10.01 -12.84
CA HIS A 8 -13.82 -10.65 -11.62
C HIS A 8 -13.18 -12.03 -11.41
N GLY A 9 -12.96 -12.80 -12.47
CA GLY A 9 -12.21 -14.08 -12.40
C GLY A 9 -10.79 -13.89 -11.88
N ILE A 10 -10.08 -12.84 -12.31
CA ILE A 10 -8.77 -12.48 -11.76
C ILE A 10 -8.86 -12.15 -10.27
N LEU A 11 -9.81 -11.28 -9.88
CA LEU A 11 -9.99 -10.88 -8.49
C LEU A 11 -10.28 -12.06 -7.55
N LEU A 12 -10.99 -13.08 -8.04
CA LEU A 12 -11.26 -14.32 -7.28
C LEU A 12 -9.97 -15.15 -7.11
N ARG A 13 -9.18 -15.34 -8.17
CA ARG A 13 -7.91 -16.08 -8.10
C ARG A 13 -6.88 -15.40 -7.19
N GLU A 14 -6.87 -14.08 -7.21
CA GLU A 14 -5.94 -13.24 -6.44
C GLU A 14 -6.49 -12.85 -5.06
N ALA A 15 -7.58 -13.49 -4.62
CA ALA A 15 -8.14 -13.24 -3.30
C ALA A 15 -7.19 -13.73 -2.20
N VAL A 16 -6.96 -12.85 -1.21
CA VAL A 16 -6.17 -13.17 -0.02
C VAL A 16 -7.12 -13.48 1.12
N ASP A 17 -6.84 -14.55 1.85
CA ASP A 17 -7.58 -14.87 3.08
C ASP A 17 -7.26 -13.84 4.17
N ALA A 18 -8.27 -13.11 4.60
CA ALA A 18 -8.21 -12.17 5.72
C ALA A 18 -8.95 -12.69 6.98
N GLY A 19 -9.41 -13.94 6.95
CA GLY A 19 -10.13 -14.59 8.04
C GLY A 19 -9.21 -15.16 9.14
N PRO A 20 -9.76 -16.01 10.01
CA PRO A 20 -9.01 -16.62 11.14
C PRO A 20 -7.78 -17.42 10.73
N ASN A 21 -7.77 -17.98 9.52
CA ASN A 21 -6.64 -18.72 8.95
C ASN A 21 -5.69 -17.86 8.12
N SER A 22 -5.83 -16.55 8.20
CA SER A 22 -4.99 -15.60 7.47
C SER A 22 -3.51 -15.81 7.79
N PRO A 23 -2.63 -15.85 6.79
CA PRO A 23 -1.18 -15.88 6.99
C PRO A 23 -0.68 -14.70 7.85
N LEU A 24 -1.38 -13.58 7.82
CA LEU A 24 -1.11 -12.41 8.66
C LEU A 24 -1.16 -12.74 10.15
N LEU A 25 -2.21 -13.43 10.61
CA LEU A 25 -2.36 -13.79 12.03
C LEU A 25 -1.29 -14.81 12.47
N ALA A 26 -0.96 -15.78 11.62
CA ALA A 26 0.10 -16.75 11.89
C ALA A 26 1.46 -16.07 12.04
N VAL A 27 1.79 -15.15 11.13
CA VAL A 27 3.03 -14.36 11.17
C VAL A 27 3.08 -13.48 12.42
N GLN A 28 2.00 -12.77 12.73
CA GLN A 28 1.92 -11.92 13.92
C GLN A 28 2.13 -12.73 15.21
N THR A 29 1.48 -13.88 15.32
CA THR A 29 1.62 -14.78 16.48
C THR A 29 3.06 -15.27 16.62
N THR A 30 3.70 -15.67 15.50
CA THR A 30 5.08 -16.14 15.48
C THR A 30 6.07 -15.07 15.94
N LEU A 31 5.85 -13.81 15.53
CA LEU A 31 6.75 -12.70 15.85
C LEU A 31 6.55 -12.10 17.24
N MET A 32 5.36 -12.26 17.83
CA MET A 32 4.99 -11.59 19.09
C MET A 32 6.02 -11.79 20.23
N PRO A 33 6.58 -12.99 20.50
CA PRO A 33 7.60 -13.15 21.54
C PRO A 33 8.83 -12.28 21.32
N THR A 34 9.37 -12.26 20.08
CA THR A 34 10.54 -11.46 19.70
C THR A 34 10.25 -9.97 19.82
N LEU A 35 9.06 -9.51 19.38
CA LEU A 35 8.66 -8.12 19.45
C LEU A 35 8.45 -7.63 20.89
N ARG A 36 7.92 -8.49 21.76
CA ARG A 36 7.82 -8.20 23.21
C ARG A 36 9.19 -8.14 23.86
N GLN A 37 10.13 -9.01 23.49
CA GLN A 37 11.51 -8.97 23.98
C GLN A 37 12.20 -7.65 23.57
N TRP A 38 11.94 -7.17 22.33
CA TRP A 38 12.52 -5.94 21.81
C TRP A 38 12.02 -4.69 22.53
N ALA A 39 10.71 -4.54 22.71
CA ALA A 39 10.12 -3.27 23.15
C ALA A 39 9.51 -3.32 24.56
N GLY A 40 9.35 -4.52 25.18
CA GLY A 40 8.77 -4.67 26.50
C GLY A 40 7.42 -3.99 26.64
N ASP A 41 7.24 -3.25 27.73
CA ASP A 41 6.01 -2.51 28.05
C ASP A 41 5.77 -1.30 27.15
N ASN A 42 6.79 -0.88 26.39
CA ASN A 42 6.64 0.18 25.41
C ASN A 42 5.89 -0.29 24.13
N LEU A 43 5.72 -1.59 23.90
CA LEU A 43 4.95 -2.10 22.76
C LEU A 43 3.45 -1.98 23.02
N LEU A 44 2.82 -0.94 22.50
CA LEU A 44 1.37 -0.72 22.61
C LEU A 44 0.56 -1.71 21.76
N GLY A 45 1.12 -2.12 20.62
CA GLY A 45 0.47 -3.10 19.76
C GLY A 45 1.21 -3.38 18.47
N VAL A 46 0.83 -4.51 17.85
CA VAL A 46 1.28 -4.94 16.53
C VAL A 46 0.05 -5.01 15.64
N TYR A 47 -0.03 -4.18 14.65
CA TYR A 47 -1.22 -4.03 13.82
C TYR A 47 -0.93 -4.40 12.37
N PRO A 48 -1.86 -5.06 11.68
CA PRO A 48 -1.83 -5.11 10.23
C PRO A 48 -1.72 -3.69 9.67
N SER A 49 -0.97 -3.53 8.62
CA SER A 49 -0.90 -2.29 7.86
C SER A 49 -0.87 -2.58 6.36
N GLY A 50 -0.46 -1.63 5.56
CA GLY A 50 -0.31 -1.83 4.12
C GLY A 50 -1.59 -2.33 3.42
N SER A 51 -1.40 -3.25 2.49
CA SER A 51 -2.47 -3.73 1.62
C SER A 51 -3.47 -4.64 2.32
N PHE A 52 -3.04 -5.42 3.32
CA PHE A 52 -3.95 -6.27 4.10
C PHE A 52 -5.00 -5.44 4.84
N MET A 53 -4.55 -4.42 5.59
CA MET A 53 -5.46 -3.55 6.33
C MET A 53 -6.44 -2.80 5.42
N LYS A 54 -5.98 -2.45 4.21
CA LYS A 54 -6.75 -1.66 3.23
C LYS A 54 -7.67 -2.51 2.34
N GLY A 55 -7.60 -3.84 2.42
CA GLY A 55 -8.36 -4.76 1.55
C GLY A 55 -7.91 -4.73 0.10
N THR A 56 -6.68 -4.28 -0.16
CA THR A 56 -6.08 -4.15 -1.51
C THR A 56 -4.95 -5.14 -1.77
N ALA A 57 -4.81 -6.16 -0.93
CA ALA A 57 -3.84 -7.23 -1.09
C ALA A 57 -4.20 -8.13 -2.29
N VAL A 58 -3.16 -8.63 -2.98
CA VAL A 58 -3.26 -9.61 -4.07
C VAL A 58 -2.34 -10.79 -3.76
N LEU A 59 -2.81 -12.02 -4.03
CA LEU A 59 -2.11 -13.25 -3.63
C LEU A 59 -0.71 -13.35 -4.23
N SER A 60 -0.55 -12.97 -5.49
CA SER A 60 0.69 -13.11 -6.27
C SER A 60 1.77 -12.05 -5.98
N GLY A 61 1.54 -11.10 -5.07
CA GLY A 61 2.50 -10.02 -4.90
C GLY A 61 2.28 -9.16 -3.67
N THR A 62 1.91 -9.76 -2.53
CA THR A 62 1.70 -9.00 -1.30
C THR A 62 2.69 -9.42 -0.22
N ASP A 63 3.48 -8.45 0.24
CA ASP A 63 4.18 -8.54 1.50
C ASP A 63 3.19 -8.35 2.66
N ILE A 64 3.48 -8.97 3.79
CA ILE A 64 2.73 -8.74 5.04
C ILE A 64 3.34 -7.53 5.74
N ASP A 65 2.58 -6.45 5.83
CA ASP A 65 3.00 -5.24 6.53
C ASP A 65 2.48 -5.26 7.98
N LEU A 66 3.38 -5.18 8.96
CA LEU A 66 3.05 -5.04 10.37
C LEU A 66 3.56 -3.71 10.91
N PHE A 67 2.65 -2.92 11.43
CA PHE A 67 2.96 -1.68 12.12
C PHE A 67 3.15 -1.94 13.61
N LEU A 68 4.31 -1.57 14.15
CA LEU A 68 4.68 -1.75 15.54
C LEU A 68 4.52 -0.42 16.27
N SER A 69 3.40 -0.27 16.99
CA SER A 69 3.10 0.95 17.74
C SER A 69 3.83 0.94 19.08
N LEU A 70 4.66 1.93 19.29
CA LEU A 70 5.37 2.17 20.55
C LEU A 70 4.79 3.36 21.29
N SER A 71 4.89 3.29 22.62
CA SER A 71 4.51 4.38 23.54
C SER A 71 5.26 5.68 23.24
N GLU A 72 4.60 6.81 23.43
CA GLU A 72 5.21 8.13 23.44
C GLU A 72 6.28 8.28 24.55
N HIS A 73 6.20 7.46 25.60
CA HIS A 73 7.16 7.44 26.71
C HIS A 73 8.41 6.61 26.44
N THR A 74 8.51 5.96 25.26
CA THR A 74 9.73 5.27 24.85
C THR A 74 10.91 6.24 24.87
N SER A 75 11.94 5.93 25.68
CA SER A 75 13.10 6.82 25.90
C SER A 75 14.02 6.90 24.70
N GLU A 76 14.07 5.84 23.89
CA GLU A 76 14.92 5.74 22.72
C GLU A 76 14.53 6.72 21.63
N THR A 77 15.52 7.20 20.91
CA THR A 77 15.34 7.93 19.66
C THR A 77 14.76 7.01 18.59
N LEU A 78 14.14 7.57 17.57
CA LEU A 78 13.57 6.77 16.46
C LEU A 78 14.62 5.92 15.75
N LYS A 79 15.87 6.41 15.65
CA LYS A 79 17.00 5.68 15.08
C LYS A 79 17.40 4.49 15.96
N GLU A 80 17.45 4.69 17.27
CA GLU A 80 17.74 3.61 18.22
C GLU A 80 16.66 2.55 18.24
N VAL A 81 15.38 2.94 18.23
CA VAL A 81 14.24 2.03 18.10
C VAL A 81 14.40 1.13 16.87
N TYR A 82 14.70 1.73 15.71
CA TYR A 82 14.90 0.99 14.45
C TYR A 82 16.11 0.05 14.51
N ASN A 83 17.25 0.50 15.07
CA ASN A 83 18.45 -0.31 15.16
C ASN A 83 18.31 -1.44 16.18
N LYS A 84 17.73 -1.17 17.36
CA LYS A 84 17.45 -2.22 18.37
C LYS A 84 16.49 -3.29 17.83
N LEU A 85 15.50 -2.92 17.00
CA LEU A 85 14.65 -3.90 16.34
C LEU A 85 15.47 -4.78 15.38
N PHE A 86 16.35 -4.18 14.58
CA PHE A 86 17.22 -4.92 13.68
C PHE A 86 18.09 -5.93 14.45
N ASP A 87 18.73 -5.49 15.53
CA ASP A 87 19.62 -6.33 16.35
C ASP A 87 18.84 -7.46 17.04
N CYS A 88 17.65 -7.17 17.57
CA CYS A 88 16.77 -8.15 18.18
C CYS A 88 16.32 -9.23 17.18
N LEU A 89 15.90 -8.84 15.98
CA LEU A 89 15.53 -9.78 14.93
C LEU A 89 16.71 -10.65 14.49
N THR A 90 17.91 -10.07 14.39
CA THR A 90 19.14 -10.81 14.07
C THR A 90 19.45 -11.84 15.16
N SER A 91 19.38 -11.44 16.42
CA SER A 91 19.59 -12.33 17.57
C SER A 91 18.55 -13.44 17.68
N ALA A 92 17.34 -13.21 17.20
CA ALA A 92 16.27 -14.22 17.11
C ALA A 92 16.40 -15.15 15.89
N GLY A 93 17.48 -15.02 15.10
CA GLY A 93 17.78 -15.90 13.97
C GLY A 93 17.17 -15.46 12.64
N TYR A 94 16.55 -14.29 12.55
CA TYR A 94 16.10 -13.73 11.28
C TYR A 94 17.26 -13.05 10.53
N SER A 95 17.07 -12.82 9.23
CA SER A 95 18.02 -12.08 8.38
C SER A 95 17.38 -10.75 7.92
N PRO A 96 17.28 -9.75 8.82
CA PRO A 96 16.55 -8.52 8.49
C PRO A 96 17.27 -7.70 7.42
N LYS A 97 16.51 -7.18 6.46
CA LYS A 97 16.96 -6.25 5.44
C LYS A 97 16.46 -4.84 5.79
N ARG A 98 17.39 -3.89 5.85
CA ARG A 98 17.08 -2.50 6.15
C ARG A 98 16.42 -1.82 4.95
N GLN A 99 15.20 -1.34 5.12
CA GLN A 99 14.50 -0.46 4.18
C GLN A 99 14.53 0.99 4.67
N ASN A 100 13.74 1.88 4.05
CA ASN A 100 13.77 3.30 4.44
C ASN A 100 13.09 3.54 5.79
N VAL A 101 11.91 2.94 6.02
CA VAL A 101 11.13 3.08 7.26
C VAL A 101 10.82 1.75 7.94
N SER A 102 11.09 0.64 7.28
CA SER A 102 10.78 -0.72 7.72
C SER A 102 12.01 -1.61 7.75
N LEU A 103 11.87 -2.76 8.40
CA LEU A 103 12.77 -3.90 8.32
C LEU A 103 12.03 -5.04 7.64
N ASN A 104 12.59 -5.56 6.55
CA ASN A 104 12.03 -6.72 5.88
C ASN A 104 12.67 -8.00 6.41
N ILE A 105 11.86 -9.00 6.72
CA ILE A 105 12.28 -10.35 7.11
C ILE A 105 11.45 -11.39 6.36
N THR A 106 11.90 -12.64 6.41
CA THR A 106 11.10 -13.79 5.98
C THR A 106 10.63 -14.56 7.21
N VAL A 107 9.32 -14.77 7.32
CA VAL A 107 8.71 -15.61 8.36
C VAL A 107 8.02 -16.76 7.66
N SER A 108 8.47 -18.00 7.91
CA SER A 108 8.08 -19.18 7.14
C SER A 108 8.36 -18.97 5.64
N ARG A 109 7.35 -18.68 4.84
CA ARG A 109 7.47 -18.40 3.38
C ARG A 109 7.06 -16.97 3.01
N TYR A 110 6.67 -16.17 3.98
CA TYR A 110 6.12 -14.83 3.73
C TYR A 110 7.18 -13.76 3.92
N SER A 111 7.24 -12.83 2.98
CA SER A 111 7.96 -11.56 3.15
C SER A 111 7.16 -10.67 4.09
N VAL A 112 7.82 -10.13 5.12
CA VAL A 112 7.19 -9.36 6.19
C VAL A 112 7.94 -8.07 6.39
N ASP A 113 7.24 -6.96 6.27
CA ASP A 113 7.75 -5.62 6.56
C ASP A 113 7.31 -5.18 7.96
N LEU A 114 8.27 -4.90 8.82
CA LEU A 114 8.06 -4.41 10.17
C LEU A 114 8.35 -2.92 10.22
N VAL A 115 7.33 -2.11 10.52
CA VAL A 115 7.40 -0.64 10.56
C VAL A 115 7.30 -0.17 12.01
N PRO A 116 8.41 0.13 12.69
CA PRO A 116 8.36 0.67 14.05
C PRO A 116 7.98 2.14 14.05
N GLY A 117 6.95 2.50 14.79
CA GLY A 117 6.46 3.87 14.95
C GLY A 117 6.30 4.25 16.42
N LYS A 118 6.88 5.38 16.81
CA LYS A 118 6.70 5.96 18.14
C LYS A 118 5.51 6.90 18.11
N ARG A 119 4.52 6.65 18.97
CA ARG A 119 3.32 7.49 19.12
C ARG A 119 3.72 8.91 19.48
N GLN A 120 3.05 9.91 18.93
CA GLN A 120 3.37 11.31 19.19
C GLN A 120 2.76 11.80 20.52
N ASN A 121 1.56 11.32 20.85
CA ASN A 121 0.87 11.61 22.11
C ASN A 121 -0.27 10.59 22.34
N ALA A 122 -0.79 10.53 23.57
CA ALA A 122 -1.85 9.60 23.96
C ALA A 122 -3.23 9.86 23.30
N LEU A 123 -3.45 11.06 22.74
CA LEU A 123 -4.75 11.50 22.23
C LEU A 123 -4.91 11.30 20.71
N SER A 124 -3.84 10.89 20.01
CA SER A 124 -3.88 10.69 18.56
C SER A 124 -3.24 9.36 18.17
N ASP A 125 -3.61 8.88 16.96
CA ASP A 125 -2.97 7.73 16.32
C ASP A 125 -1.80 8.16 15.42
N ASP A 126 -1.31 9.39 15.59
CA ASP A 126 -0.14 9.90 14.90
C ASP A 126 1.13 9.30 15.48
N HIS A 127 2.00 8.83 14.58
CA HIS A 127 3.29 8.22 14.93
C HIS A 127 4.42 8.89 14.17
N SER A 128 5.59 8.90 14.78
CA SER A 128 6.85 9.30 14.17
C SER A 128 7.63 8.06 13.74
N LEU A 129 8.08 8.03 12.49
CA LEU A 129 8.91 6.96 11.91
C LEU A 129 10.31 7.48 11.61
N TYR A 130 11.31 6.63 11.79
CA TYR A 130 12.67 6.91 11.31
C TYR A 130 12.76 6.72 9.79
N ARG A 131 13.34 7.69 9.08
CA ARG A 131 13.67 7.63 7.65
C ARG A 131 15.17 7.41 7.50
N ARG A 132 15.59 6.17 7.36
CA ARG A 132 16.98 5.74 7.34
C ARG A 132 17.82 6.43 6.26
N ARG A 133 17.29 6.55 5.03
CA ARG A 133 18.05 7.13 3.90
C ARG A 133 18.37 8.60 4.09
N ALA A 134 17.52 9.34 4.73
CA ALA A 134 17.67 10.77 4.98
C ALA A 134 18.17 11.09 6.41
N ASP A 135 18.35 10.06 7.26
CA ASP A 135 18.67 10.17 8.70
C ASP A 135 17.78 11.19 9.42
N THR A 136 16.49 11.12 9.17
CA THR A 136 15.47 12.05 9.71
C THR A 136 14.21 11.28 10.10
N TRP A 137 13.10 11.97 10.27
CA TRP A 137 11.83 11.37 10.63
C TRP A 137 10.69 11.83 9.73
N THR A 138 9.58 11.12 9.78
CA THR A 138 8.31 11.52 9.16
C THR A 138 7.15 11.16 10.05
N LYS A 139 6.08 11.98 9.97
CA LYS A 139 4.80 11.65 10.59
C LYS A 139 4.00 10.70 9.71
N THR A 140 3.33 9.75 10.34
CA THR A 140 2.36 8.86 9.69
C THR A 140 1.15 8.63 10.60
N ASN A 141 0.03 8.23 9.98
CA ASN A 141 -1.16 7.74 10.66
C ASN A 141 -1.76 6.59 9.82
N VAL A 142 -1.48 5.37 10.27
CA VAL A 142 -1.88 4.16 9.55
C VAL A 142 -3.40 4.03 9.40
N LEU A 143 -4.15 4.46 10.43
CA LEU A 143 -5.61 4.46 10.40
C LEU A 143 -6.16 5.45 9.38
N THR A 144 -5.56 6.64 9.27
CA THR A 144 -5.93 7.63 8.24
C THR A 144 -5.69 7.09 6.84
N HIS A 145 -4.53 6.44 6.60
CA HIS A 145 -4.25 5.78 5.32
C HIS A 145 -5.30 4.71 4.98
N ALA A 146 -5.60 3.83 5.96
CA ALA A 146 -6.59 2.79 5.76
C ALA A 146 -7.99 3.35 5.50
N ARG A 147 -8.45 4.29 6.32
CA ARG A 147 -9.77 4.94 6.15
C ARG A 147 -9.91 5.62 4.80
N THR A 148 -8.85 6.29 4.32
CA THR A 148 -8.83 6.93 3.00
C THR A 148 -9.06 5.91 1.88
N VAL A 149 -8.35 4.79 1.91
CA VAL A 149 -8.44 3.78 0.84
C VAL A 149 -9.74 2.97 0.93
N ILE A 150 -10.11 2.50 2.14
CA ILE A 150 -11.35 1.74 2.37
C ILE A 150 -12.56 2.61 2.05
N GLY A 151 -12.58 3.85 2.57
CA GLY A 151 -13.71 4.77 2.38
C GLY A 151 -13.94 5.18 0.93
N ALA A 152 -12.92 5.09 0.08
CA ALA A 152 -13.07 5.34 -1.34
C ALA A 152 -13.86 4.24 -2.09
N GLY A 153 -13.96 3.01 -1.54
CA GLY A 153 -14.71 1.90 -2.15
C GLY A 153 -14.15 1.44 -3.50
N ARG A 154 -12.81 1.52 -3.70
CA ARG A 154 -12.13 1.22 -4.97
C ARG A 154 -11.18 0.03 -4.90
N ALA A 155 -11.40 -0.89 -3.97
CA ALA A 155 -10.51 -2.02 -3.73
C ALA A 155 -10.29 -2.90 -4.97
N ASN A 156 -11.34 -3.16 -5.76
CA ASN A 156 -11.25 -4.00 -6.95
C ASN A 156 -10.39 -3.35 -8.04
N GLU A 157 -10.62 -2.07 -8.33
CA GLU A 157 -9.83 -1.30 -9.30
C GLU A 157 -8.36 -1.21 -8.87
N ILE A 158 -8.11 -0.95 -7.59
CA ILE A 158 -6.77 -0.90 -7.03
C ILE A 158 -6.06 -2.26 -7.21
N ARG A 159 -6.72 -3.37 -6.90
CA ARG A 159 -6.14 -4.72 -7.04
C ARG A 159 -5.80 -5.04 -8.49
N ILE A 160 -6.68 -4.76 -9.44
CA ILE A 160 -6.42 -4.94 -10.87
C ILE A 160 -5.22 -4.09 -11.33
N VAL A 161 -5.17 -2.81 -10.95
CA VAL A 161 -4.07 -1.91 -11.34
C VAL A 161 -2.75 -2.31 -10.66
N LYS A 162 -2.77 -2.86 -9.44
CA LYS A 162 -1.59 -3.43 -8.78
C LYS A 162 -1.05 -4.65 -9.54
N LEU A 163 -1.93 -5.56 -9.96
CA LEU A 163 -1.54 -6.72 -10.77
C LEU A 163 -0.92 -6.30 -12.10
N TRP A 164 -1.56 -5.37 -12.81
CA TRP A 164 -1.01 -4.78 -14.01
C TRP A 164 0.38 -4.17 -13.78
N ARG A 165 0.54 -3.33 -12.74
CA ARG A 165 1.82 -2.73 -12.36
C ARG A 165 2.90 -3.78 -12.13
N ASN A 166 2.59 -4.84 -11.36
CA ASN A 166 3.51 -5.92 -11.03
C ASN A 166 3.94 -6.68 -12.28
N GLN A 167 2.99 -7.04 -13.15
CA GLN A 167 3.25 -7.77 -14.40
C GLN A 167 4.05 -6.95 -15.42
N LYS A 168 3.93 -5.62 -15.38
CA LYS A 168 4.72 -4.72 -16.24
C LYS A 168 6.05 -4.31 -15.59
N GLY A 169 6.37 -4.79 -14.38
CA GLY A 169 7.63 -4.47 -13.68
C GLY A 169 7.82 -2.98 -13.39
N LEU A 170 6.72 -2.25 -13.15
CA LEU A 170 6.78 -0.81 -12.90
C LEU A 170 7.12 -0.53 -11.43
N ASP A 171 8.14 0.28 -11.21
CA ASP A 171 8.44 0.83 -9.87
C ASP A 171 7.45 1.95 -9.54
N PHE A 172 6.28 1.56 -9.06
CA PHE A 172 5.19 2.46 -8.72
C PHE A 172 4.71 2.12 -7.30
N PRO A 173 5.07 2.91 -6.28
CA PRO A 173 4.77 2.61 -4.89
C PRO A 173 3.28 2.37 -4.65
N SER A 174 2.95 1.31 -3.89
CA SER A 174 1.56 0.85 -3.74
C SER A 174 0.62 1.92 -3.21
N PHE A 175 1.05 2.71 -2.23
CA PHE A 175 0.18 3.76 -1.68
C PHE A 175 -0.03 4.92 -2.66
N TYR A 176 0.99 5.29 -3.43
CA TYR A 176 0.84 6.29 -4.50
C TYR A 176 -0.12 5.80 -5.60
N LEU A 177 -0.01 4.52 -5.99
CA LEU A 177 -0.94 3.89 -6.93
C LEU A 177 -2.39 3.92 -6.39
N GLU A 178 -2.61 3.54 -5.13
CA GLU A 178 -3.92 3.55 -4.49
C GLU A 178 -4.56 4.95 -4.52
N LEU A 179 -3.81 5.98 -4.13
CA LEU A 179 -4.28 7.37 -4.19
C LEU A 179 -4.52 7.85 -5.63
N SER A 180 -3.71 7.39 -6.58
CA SER A 180 -3.90 7.70 -8.01
C SER A 180 -5.20 7.11 -8.56
N VAL A 181 -5.50 5.85 -8.22
CA VAL A 181 -6.79 5.20 -8.58
C VAL A 181 -7.97 5.95 -7.97
N ILE A 182 -7.88 6.28 -6.69
CA ILE A 182 -8.93 7.05 -6.00
C ILE A 182 -9.14 8.38 -6.70
N ARG A 183 -8.07 9.12 -6.99
CA ARG A 183 -8.16 10.41 -7.67
C ARG A 183 -8.76 10.31 -9.07
N ALA A 184 -8.35 9.32 -9.84
CA ALA A 184 -8.88 9.07 -11.18
C ALA A 184 -10.40 8.87 -11.19
N LEU A 185 -10.92 8.19 -10.16
CA LEU A 185 -12.33 7.82 -10.05
C LEU A 185 -13.17 8.77 -9.19
N SER A 186 -12.55 9.80 -8.60
CA SER A 186 -13.24 10.85 -7.81
C SER A 186 -13.69 12.04 -8.65
N ALA A 187 -13.33 12.10 -9.94
CA ALA A 187 -13.78 13.15 -10.83
C ALA A 187 -15.32 13.12 -10.96
N LYS A 188 -15.99 14.14 -10.44
CA LYS A 188 -17.45 14.27 -10.54
C LYS A 188 -17.85 14.45 -12.01
N PRO A 189 -18.91 13.78 -12.48
CA PRO A 189 -19.54 14.16 -13.76
C PRO A 189 -19.91 15.64 -13.73
N LEU A 190 -19.73 16.33 -14.86
CA LEU A 190 -20.15 17.71 -14.99
C LEU A 190 -21.64 17.85 -14.61
N PRO A 191 -22.02 18.85 -13.77
CA PRO A 191 -23.42 19.10 -13.44
C PRO A 191 -24.17 19.44 -14.73
N GLY A 192 -25.24 18.72 -15.03
CA GLY A 192 -26.11 19.00 -16.19
C GLY A 192 -26.49 17.79 -17.04
N LEU A 193 -25.78 16.67 -16.96
CA LEU A 193 -26.20 15.42 -17.62
C LEU A 193 -26.91 14.52 -16.60
N LEU A 194 -28.15 14.88 -16.23
CA LEU A 194 -29.12 13.96 -15.63
C LEU A 194 -29.68 13.06 -16.72
N SER A 195 -28.87 12.26 -17.36
CA SER A 195 -29.33 11.13 -18.14
C SER A 195 -29.13 9.86 -17.30
N TYR A 196 -30.13 8.98 -17.32
CA TYR A 196 -30.07 7.63 -16.80
C TYR A 196 -28.85 6.93 -17.41
N ASN A 197 -27.72 7.02 -16.71
CA ASN A 197 -26.50 6.38 -17.13
C ASN A 197 -26.24 5.22 -16.18
N PRO A 198 -26.26 3.98 -16.66
CA PRO A 198 -25.93 2.83 -15.83
C PRO A 198 -24.56 3.06 -15.19
N GLN A 199 -24.42 2.63 -13.93
CA GLN A 199 -23.13 2.77 -13.23
C GLN A 199 -22.02 2.12 -14.06
N PRO A 200 -20.86 2.79 -14.23
CA PRO A 200 -19.79 2.25 -15.05
C PRO A 200 -19.33 0.89 -14.51
N THR A 201 -19.08 -0.04 -15.41
CA THR A 201 -18.60 -1.38 -15.09
C THR A 201 -17.18 -1.36 -14.53
N LEU A 202 -16.70 -2.46 -13.95
CA LEU A 202 -15.32 -2.56 -13.45
C LEU A 202 -14.31 -2.27 -14.57
N ALA A 203 -14.50 -2.86 -15.74
CA ALA A 203 -13.64 -2.64 -16.89
C ALA A 203 -13.60 -1.15 -17.29
N GLN A 204 -14.74 -0.49 -17.35
CA GLN A 204 -14.82 0.95 -17.68
C GLN A 204 -14.11 1.80 -16.63
N ARG A 205 -14.24 1.49 -15.33
CA ARG A 205 -13.54 2.22 -14.27
C ARG A 205 -12.02 2.01 -14.36
N VAL A 206 -11.56 0.79 -14.61
CA VAL A 206 -10.12 0.52 -14.80
C VAL A 206 -9.59 1.26 -16.04
N MET A 207 -10.38 1.34 -17.12
CA MET A 207 -10.01 2.15 -18.28
C MET A 207 -9.88 3.63 -17.96
N THR A 208 -10.79 4.18 -17.15
CA THR A 208 -10.70 5.57 -16.66
C THR A 208 -9.41 5.80 -15.85
N VAL A 209 -8.98 4.79 -15.07
CA VAL A 209 -7.69 4.86 -14.37
C VAL A 209 -6.53 4.89 -15.35
N PHE A 210 -6.52 4.06 -16.40
CA PHE A 210 -5.46 4.08 -17.41
C PHE A 210 -5.43 5.41 -18.19
N ASP A 211 -6.58 5.99 -18.52
CA ASP A 211 -6.65 7.33 -19.12
C ASP A 211 -6.04 8.39 -18.20
N TYR A 212 -6.37 8.36 -16.90
CA TYR A 212 -5.76 9.25 -15.91
C TYR A 212 -4.24 9.06 -15.80
N LEU A 213 -3.77 7.80 -15.72
CA LEU A 213 -2.34 7.49 -15.61
C LEU A 213 -1.56 7.90 -16.85
N ARG A 214 -2.18 7.85 -18.03
CA ARG A 214 -1.58 8.32 -19.28
C ARG A 214 -1.48 9.85 -19.34
N ASP A 215 -2.57 10.54 -19.02
CA ASP A 215 -2.73 11.96 -19.39
C ASP A 215 -2.45 12.92 -18.23
N SER A 216 -2.92 12.60 -17.03
CA SER A 216 -2.92 13.53 -15.90
C SER A 216 -1.87 13.21 -14.83
N PHE A 217 -1.55 11.95 -14.64
CA PHE A 217 -0.66 11.45 -13.60
C PHE A 217 0.75 12.08 -13.60
N PRO A 218 1.42 12.31 -14.77
CA PRO A 218 2.77 12.87 -14.77
C PRO A 218 2.88 14.23 -14.07
N ALA A 219 1.84 15.06 -14.21
CA ALA A 219 1.78 16.40 -13.61
C ALA A 219 0.99 16.46 -12.28
N ALA A 220 0.37 15.35 -11.87
CA ALA A 220 -0.49 15.35 -10.71
C ALA A 220 0.31 15.51 -9.41
N ARG A 221 -0.11 16.44 -8.56
CA ARG A 221 0.41 16.58 -7.19
C ARG A 221 -0.51 15.85 -6.24
N ILE A 222 0.02 14.83 -5.55
CA ILE A 222 -0.70 14.03 -4.55
C ILE A 222 0.07 14.12 -3.23
N ALA A 223 -0.62 14.60 -2.19
CA ALA A 223 -0.10 14.67 -0.83
C ALA A 223 -0.58 13.46 -0.01
N ASP A 224 0.18 13.10 0.99
CA ASP A 224 -0.18 12.10 1.99
C ASP A 224 -1.37 12.62 2.84
N PRO A 225 -2.51 11.89 2.90
CA PRO A 225 -3.66 12.31 3.70
C PRO A 225 -3.38 12.37 5.20
N ALA A 226 -2.37 11.67 5.70
CA ALA A 226 -1.95 11.72 7.11
C ALA A 226 -0.90 12.81 7.38
N ASN A 227 -0.24 13.32 6.33
CA ASN A 227 0.81 14.32 6.44
C ASN A 227 0.90 15.14 5.15
N THR A 228 0.13 16.20 5.05
CA THR A 228 0.03 17.02 3.83
C THR A 228 1.34 17.70 3.41
N ASN A 229 2.35 17.75 4.29
CA ASN A 229 3.69 18.19 3.95
C ASN A 229 4.50 17.11 3.21
N ASN A 230 4.07 15.86 3.25
CA ASN A 230 4.67 14.75 2.51
C ASN A 230 3.98 14.63 1.14
N ILE A 231 4.70 14.96 0.08
CA ILE A 231 4.17 14.91 -1.30
C ILE A 231 4.53 13.57 -1.90
N ILE A 232 3.60 12.63 -1.83
CA ILE A 232 3.77 11.25 -2.32
C ILE A 232 4.09 11.21 -3.82
N SER A 233 3.60 12.18 -4.59
CA SER A 233 3.92 12.27 -6.02
C SER A 233 5.38 12.62 -6.32
N GLU A 234 6.18 12.97 -5.31
CA GLU A 234 7.63 13.17 -5.42
C GLU A 234 8.42 11.86 -5.19
N ASP A 235 7.76 10.77 -4.79
CA ASP A 235 8.39 9.45 -4.65
C ASP A 235 8.84 8.85 -5.98
N LEU A 236 8.34 9.36 -7.11
CA LEU A 236 8.75 8.98 -8.46
C LEU A 236 9.41 10.14 -9.18
N THR A 237 10.50 9.83 -9.86
CA THR A 237 11.14 10.74 -10.83
C THR A 237 10.26 10.98 -12.05
N ALA A 238 10.53 12.02 -12.81
CA ALA A 238 9.84 12.28 -14.07
C ALA A 238 9.95 11.11 -15.07
N GLN A 239 11.10 10.43 -15.09
CA GLN A 239 11.34 9.28 -15.96
C GLN A 239 10.49 8.06 -15.55
N GLU A 240 10.36 7.80 -14.25
CA GLU A 240 9.51 6.71 -13.73
C GLU A 240 8.03 6.99 -13.99
N LYS A 241 7.58 8.23 -13.80
CA LYS A 241 6.24 8.65 -14.18
C LYS A 241 5.96 8.50 -15.68
N ALA A 242 6.93 8.83 -16.53
CA ALA A 242 6.81 8.65 -17.97
C ALA A 242 6.68 7.16 -18.35
N LYS A 243 7.40 6.24 -17.66
CA LYS A 243 7.25 4.79 -17.87
C LYS A 243 5.84 4.32 -17.50
N VAL A 244 5.30 4.76 -16.35
CA VAL A 244 3.93 4.43 -15.94
C VAL A 244 2.92 4.95 -16.97
N SER A 245 3.06 6.20 -17.42
CA SER A 245 2.18 6.83 -18.41
C SER A 245 2.22 6.08 -19.76
N ALA A 246 3.39 5.74 -20.26
CA ALA A 246 3.54 4.97 -21.50
C ALA A 246 2.90 3.58 -21.40
N ALA A 247 3.14 2.87 -20.28
CA ALA A 247 2.55 1.55 -20.04
C ALA A 247 1.01 1.63 -19.92
N ALA A 248 0.46 2.68 -19.31
CA ALA A 248 -0.97 2.90 -19.24
C ALA A 248 -1.58 3.20 -20.62
N GLY A 249 -0.88 3.95 -21.45
CA GLY A 249 -1.26 4.20 -22.85
C GLY A 249 -1.33 2.89 -23.66
N ALA A 250 -0.34 2.02 -23.51
CA ALA A 250 -0.34 0.71 -24.16
C ALA A 250 -1.49 -0.19 -23.65
N ALA A 251 -1.74 -0.21 -22.34
CA ALA A 251 -2.87 -0.96 -21.76
C ALA A 251 -4.21 -0.45 -22.30
N ARG A 252 -4.36 0.88 -22.44
CA ARG A 252 -5.56 1.49 -23.01
C ARG A 252 -5.83 1.07 -24.45
N GLN A 253 -4.79 0.93 -25.26
CA GLN A 253 -4.89 0.45 -26.64
C GLN A 253 -5.22 -1.05 -26.69
N ALA A 254 -4.53 -1.87 -25.90
CA ALA A 254 -4.75 -3.32 -25.85
C ALA A 254 -6.16 -3.71 -25.38
N ALA A 255 -6.81 -2.91 -24.54
CA ALA A 255 -8.18 -3.17 -24.07
C ALA A 255 -9.23 -3.22 -25.17
N ALA A 256 -8.94 -2.66 -26.34
CA ALA A 256 -9.82 -2.76 -27.51
C ALA A 256 -9.84 -4.18 -28.11
N SER A 257 -8.80 -4.98 -27.86
CA SER A 257 -8.63 -6.34 -28.39
C SER A 257 -8.75 -7.41 -27.31
N SER A 258 -7.97 -7.32 -26.24
CA SER A 258 -7.95 -8.35 -25.18
C SER A 258 -7.51 -7.80 -23.83
N TRP A 259 -8.27 -8.13 -22.79
CA TRP A 259 -7.88 -7.86 -21.40
C TRP A 259 -6.73 -8.77 -20.91
N GLU A 260 -6.55 -9.93 -21.52
CA GLU A 260 -5.44 -10.86 -21.21
C GLU A 260 -4.07 -10.27 -21.51
N ASP A 261 -3.99 -9.31 -22.45
CA ASP A 261 -2.75 -8.60 -22.80
C ASP A 261 -2.42 -7.49 -21.79
N ILE A 262 -3.39 -7.10 -20.99
CA ILE A 262 -3.25 -6.05 -19.96
C ILE A 262 -2.89 -6.64 -18.62
N VAL A 263 -3.69 -7.58 -18.14
CA VAL A 263 -3.57 -8.19 -16.81
C VAL A 263 -4.03 -9.65 -16.84
N ARG A 264 -3.29 -10.54 -16.15
CA ARG A 264 -3.54 -11.98 -16.12
C ARG A 264 -3.74 -12.49 -14.70
#